data_9d8c9fdfebe086978a17ad450d2054df
#
_entry.id   9d8c9fdfebe086978a17ad450d2054df
#
_cell.length_a   1.000
_cell.length_b   1.000
_cell.length_c   1.000
_cell.angle_alpha   90.00
_cell.angle_beta   90.00
_cell.angle_gamma   90.00
#
_symmetry.space_group_name_H-M   'P 1'
#
loop_
_entity.id
_entity.type
_entity.pdbx_description
1 polymer ?
#
loop_
_entity_poly.entity_id
_entity_poly.type
_entity_poly.pdbx_seq_one_letter_code
_entity_poly.pdbx_strand_id
1 'polypeptide(L)'
;IEEEGHKVDVGRLLHTLNQRIEVLLDRDHCLGHAYFMSLKAAAKPTMAQLASIFQHQILPLLQEYFFEDWQRIAWVLNDHRKNEPDTMFLHEPDFDIEDLLGKVPVGKQRLRWTVNPNAFENPAAYVLTIKGDREAK
;
A
#
# COMPACT_ATOMS: atom_id res chain seq x y z
N ILE A 1 2.10 -13.55 -10.83
CA ILE A 1 2.78 -14.24 -9.72
C ILE A 1 1.76 -15.06 -8.96
N GLU A 2 2.03 -16.33 -8.81
CA GLU A 2 1.18 -17.23 -8.03
C GLU A 2 1.96 -17.77 -6.83
N GLU A 3 1.37 -17.72 -5.64
CA GLU A 3 1.96 -18.23 -4.42
C GLU A 3 0.85 -18.47 -3.39
N GLU A 4 0.96 -19.58 -2.66
CA GLU A 4 0.03 -19.94 -1.58
C GLU A 4 -1.46 -19.90 -1.99
N GLY A 5 -1.75 -20.34 -3.22
CA GLY A 5 -3.11 -20.36 -3.73
C GLY A 5 -3.65 -19.01 -4.19
N HIS A 6 -2.82 -17.96 -4.17
CA HIS A 6 -3.18 -16.63 -4.65
C HIS A 6 -2.46 -16.31 -5.95
N LYS A 7 -3.15 -15.64 -6.86
CA LYS A 7 -2.57 -15.15 -8.10
C LYS A 7 -2.57 -13.63 -8.07
N VAL A 8 -1.38 -13.05 -8.15
CA VAL A 8 -1.22 -11.59 -8.21
C VAL A 8 -1.05 -11.17 -9.67
N ASP A 9 -2.03 -10.46 -10.20
CA ASP A 9 -1.97 -9.87 -11.54
C ASP A 9 -1.31 -8.50 -11.41
N VAL A 10 -0.01 -8.46 -11.68
CA VAL A 10 0.81 -7.25 -11.52
C VAL A 10 0.35 -6.12 -12.45
N GLY A 11 -0.05 -6.45 -13.68
CA GLY A 11 -0.57 -5.46 -14.61
C GLY A 11 -1.85 -4.80 -14.12
N ARG A 12 -2.76 -5.61 -13.58
CA ARG A 12 -4.00 -5.10 -12.99
C ARG A 12 -3.73 -4.30 -11.72
N LEU A 13 -2.77 -4.75 -10.92
CA LEU A 13 -2.34 -4.02 -9.72
C LEU A 13 -1.87 -2.61 -10.09
N LEU A 14 -0.98 -2.50 -11.07
CA LEU A 14 -0.47 -1.21 -11.53
C LEU A 14 -1.60 -0.32 -12.04
N HIS A 15 -2.48 -0.87 -12.87
CA HIS A 15 -3.62 -0.14 -13.42
C HIS A 15 -4.53 0.40 -12.31
N THR A 16 -4.83 -0.43 -11.32
CA THR A 16 -5.71 -0.06 -10.22
C THR A 16 -5.08 1.03 -9.34
N LEU A 17 -3.79 0.88 -9.04
CA LEU A 17 -3.07 1.91 -8.28
C LEU A 17 -3.10 3.25 -9.02
N ASN A 18 -2.88 3.23 -10.32
CA ASN A 18 -2.87 4.45 -11.14
C ASN A 18 -4.24 5.11 -11.21
N GLN A 19 -5.32 4.34 -11.26
CA GLN A 19 -6.67 4.90 -11.20
C GLN A 19 -6.91 5.64 -9.90
N ARG A 20 -6.46 5.09 -8.77
CA ARG A 20 -6.59 5.72 -7.47
C ARG A 20 -5.74 6.98 -7.34
N ILE A 21 -4.51 6.92 -7.86
CA ILE A 21 -3.62 8.09 -7.87
C ILE A 21 -4.24 9.22 -8.70
N GLU A 22 -4.81 8.90 -9.85
CA GLU A 22 -5.46 9.91 -10.71
C GLU A 22 -6.62 10.59 -9.97
N VAL A 23 -7.43 9.82 -9.25
CA VAL A 23 -8.56 10.35 -8.48
C VAL A 23 -8.11 11.19 -7.29
N LEU A 24 -7.10 10.74 -6.56
CA LEU A 24 -6.65 11.39 -5.33
C LEU A 24 -5.66 12.52 -5.55
N LEU A 25 -4.97 12.53 -6.66
CA LEU A 25 -3.93 13.50 -6.94
C LEU A 25 -4.07 14.04 -8.37
N ASP A 26 -3.50 13.38 -9.36
CA ASP A 26 -3.62 13.74 -10.77
C ASP A 26 -3.07 12.64 -11.66
N ARG A 27 -3.26 12.81 -12.98
CA ARG A 27 -2.77 11.86 -13.99
C ARG A 27 -1.25 11.89 -14.14
N ASP A 28 -0.64 13.04 -13.92
CA ASP A 28 0.80 13.21 -14.15
C ASP A 28 1.65 12.45 -13.14
N HIS A 29 1.08 12.08 -12.00
CA HIS A 29 1.77 11.31 -10.96
C HIS A 29 1.54 9.81 -11.05
N CYS A 30 0.88 9.32 -12.09
CA CYS A 30 0.68 7.89 -12.25
C CYS A 30 2.01 7.15 -12.39
N LEU A 31 2.03 5.92 -11.85
CA LEU A 31 3.23 5.07 -11.87
C LEU A 31 3.48 4.54 -13.28
N GLY A 32 4.73 4.66 -13.73
CA GLY A 32 5.11 4.11 -15.03
C GLY A 32 5.38 2.60 -14.97
N HIS A 33 5.38 1.97 -16.12
CA HIS A 33 5.68 0.55 -16.24
C HIS A 33 7.12 0.21 -15.83
N ALA A 34 8.03 1.19 -15.84
CA ALA A 34 9.44 0.98 -15.55
C ALA A 34 9.66 0.33 -14.17
N TYR A 35 8.81 0.63 -13.20
CA TYR A 35 8.93 0.04 -11.85
C TYR A 35 8.79 -1.48 -11.85
N PHE A 36 8.06 -2.03 -12.81
CA PHE A 36 7.80 -3.46 -12.87
C PHE A 36 8.52 -4.17 -14.02
N MET A 37 9.41 -3.47 -14.72
CA MET A 37 10.13 -4.05 -15.86
C MET A 37 10.98 -5.25 -15.47
N SER A 38 11.59 -5.24 -14.28
CA SER A 38 12.38 -6.36 -13.81
C SER A 38 11.52 -7.62 -13.62
N LEU A 39 10.27 -7.47 -13.20
CA LEU A 39 9.34 -8.61 -13.09
C LEU A 39 8.98 -9.15 -14.47
N LYS A 40 8.72 -8.25 -15.41
CA LYS A 40 8.35 -8.64 -16.78
C LYS A 40 9.49 -9.35 -17.49
N ALA A 41 10.72 -8.91 -17.22
CA ALA A 41 11.91 -9.51 -17.82
C ALA A 41 12.30 -10.85 -17.18
N ALA A 42 11.84 -11.11 -15.97
CA ALA A 42 12.15 -12.35 -15.26
C ALA A 42 11.36 -13.52 -15.86
N ALA A 43 12.03 -14.65 -16.07
CA ALA A 43 11.37 -15.86 -16.54
C ALA A 43 10.34 -16.37 -15.53
N LYS A 44 10.61 -16.15 -14.24
CA LYS A 44 9.73 -16.57 -13.15
C LYS A 44 9.73 -15.51 -12.06
N PRO A 45 8.86 -14.47 -12.19
CA PRO A 45 8.78 -13.41 -11.16
C PRO A 45 8.40 -14.00 -9.79
N THR A 46 9.02 -13.48 -8.74
CA THR A 46 8.78 -13.96 -7.38
C THR A 46 8.13 -12.88 -6.52
N MET A 47 7.50 -13.33 -5.42
CA MET A 47 6.94 -12.40 -4.43
C MET A 47 8.04 -11.54 -3.80
N ALA A 48 9.25 -12.07 -3.62
CA ALA A 48 10.36 -11.31 -3.08
C ALA A 48 10.73 -10.13 -3.99
N GLN A 49 10.69 -10.32 -5.31
CA GLN A 49 10.95 -9.25 -6.27
C GLN A 49 9.86 -8.16 -6.19
N LEU A 50 8.60 -8.57 -6.14
CA LEU A 50 7.49 -7.64 -6.01
C LEU A 50 7.57 -6.88 -4.68
N ALA A 51 7.86 -7.59 -3.59
CA ALA A 51 8.02 -6.98 -2.27
C ALA A 51 9.11 -5.90 -2.27
N SER A 52 10.24 -6.18 -2.90
CA SER A 52 11.35 -5.23 -3.00
C SER A 52 10.93 -3.96 -3.75
N ILE A 53 10.21 -4.11 -4.85
CA ILE A 53 9.73 -2.98 -5.64
C ILE A 53 8.75 -2.14 -4.80
N PHE A 54 7.79 -2.77 -4.14
CA PHE A 54 6.81 -2.05 -3.33
C PHE A 54 7.45 -1.36 -2.14
N GLN A 55 8.28 -2.07 -1.40
CA GLN A 55 8.88 -1.53 -0.18
C GLN A 55 9.89 -0.43 -0.45
N HIS A 56 10.70 -0.58 -1.50
CA HIS A 56 11.84 0.32 -1.74
C HIS A 56 11.61 1.34 -2.84
N GLN A 57 10.60 1.18 -3.67
CA GLN A 57 10.32 2.10 -4.77
C GLN A 57 8.92 2.69 -4.73
N ILE A 58 7.87 1.87 -4.68
CA ILE A 58 6.49 2.34 -4.77
C ILE A 58 6.07 3.09 -3.50
N LEU A 59 6.26 2.50 -2.33
CA LEU A 59 5.84 3.13 -1.09
C LEU A 59 6.56 4.46 -0.82
N PRO A 60 7.89 4.55 -0.98
CA PRO A 60 8.57 5.83 -0.83
C PRO A 60 8.07 6.90 -1.82
N LEU A 61 7.73 6.48 -3.04
CA LEU A 61 7.18 7.40 -4.04
C LEU A 61 5.82 7.94 -3.63
N LEU A 62 4.95 7.06 -3.09
CA LEU A 62 3.65 7.48 -2.57
C LEU A 62 3.79 8.44 -1.40
N GLN A 63 4.77 8.20 -0.52
CA GLN A 63 5.05 9.11 0.59
C GLN A 63 5.42 10.51 0.08
N GLU A 64 6.21 10.57 -0.99
CA GLU A 64 6.58 11.83 -1.61
C GLU A 64 5.39 12.51 -2.29
N TYR A 65 4.62 11.75 -3.08
CA TYR A 65 3.48 12.29 -3.83
C TYR A 65 2.41 12.88 -2.92
N PHE A 66 2.15 12.24 -1.79
CA PHE A 66 1.08 12.66 -0.87
C PHE A 66 1.59 13.43 0.33
N PHE A 67 2.86 13.86 0.32
CA PHE A 67 3.46 14.64 1.40
C PHE A 67 3.26 13.99 2.77
N GLU A 68 3.47 12.67 2.83
CA GLU A 68 3.29 11.87 4.05
C GLU A 68 1.87 11.90 4.62
N ASP A 69 0.86 12.16 3.79
CA ASP A 69 -0.53 11.95 4.17
C ASP A 69 -0.81 10.45 4.15
N TRP A 70 -0.58 9.81 5.29
CA TRP A 70 -0.65 8.35 5.42
C TRP A 70 -2.04 7.79 5.13
N GLN A 71 -3.08 8.56 5.43
CA GLN A 71 -4.45 8.13 5.15
C GLN A 71 -4.68 8.00 3.64
N ARG A 72 -4.21 8.97 2.86
CA ARG A 72 -4.34 8.89 1.39
C ARG A 72 -3.50 7.77 0.81
N ILE A 73 -2.29 7.55 1.34
CA ILE A 73 -1.46 6.44 0.92
C ILE A 73 -2.19 5.11 1.18
N ALA A 74 -2.81 4.97 2.35
CA ALA A 74 -3.60 3.79 2.67
C ALA A 74 -4.78 3.62 1.71
N TRP A 75 -5.39 4.70 1.27
CA TRP A 75 -6.48 4.63 0.28
C TRP A 75 -5.99 4.12 -1.07
N VAL A 76 -4.80 4.56 -1.52
CA VAL A 76 -4.19 4.04 -2.76
C VAL A 76 -3.94 2.53 -2.64
N LEU A 77 -3.44 2.09 -1.49
CA LEU A 77 -3.14 0.69 -1.23
C LEU A 77 -4.36 -0.14 -0.86
N ASN A 78 -5.52 0.51 -0.70
CA ASN A 78 -6.79 -0.13 -0.34
C ASN A 78 -6.79 -0.73 1.07
N ASP A 79 -5.88 -0.29 1.94
CA ASP A 79 -5.75 -0.83 3.28
C ASP A 79 -7.01 -0.62 4.13
N HIS A 80 -7.75 0.47 3.88
CA HIS A 80 -9.01 0.76 4.58
C HIS A 80 -10.12 -0.26 4.27
N ARG A 81 -9.94 -1.09 3.25
CA ARG A 81 -10.91 -2.11 2.82
C ARG A 81 -10.35 -3.52 3.00
N LYS A 82 -9.43 -3.69 3.94
CA LYS A 82 -8.84 -4.98 4.29
C LYS A 82 -9.17 -5.30 5.72
N ASN A 83 -9.59 -6.54 6.01
CA ASN A 83 -9.97 -6.97 7.35
C ASN A 83 -8.79 -7.49 8.16
N GLU A 84 -7.87 -8.21 7.52
CA GLU A 84 -6.74 -8.84 8.20
C GLU A 84 -5.54 -7.88 8.29
N PRO A 85 -5.03 -7.60 9.51
CA PRO A 85 -3.90 -6.68 9.66
C PRO A 85 -2.66 -7.06 8.83
N ASP A 86 -2.40 -8.36 8.64
CA ASP A 86 -1.24 -8.81 7.86
C ASP A 86 -1.37 -8.59 6.36
N THR A 87 -2.54 -8.18 5.88
CA THR A 87 -2.75 -7.80 4.48
C THR A 87 -2.67 -6.30 4.26
N MET A 88 -2.56 -5.54 5.33
CA MET A 88 -2.40 -4.08 5.28
C MET A 88 -0.92 -3.72 5.22
N PHE A 89 -0.55 -2.86 4.27
CA PHE A 89 0.82 -2.37 4.15
C PHE A 89 1.18 -1.36 5.24
N LEU A 90 0.17 -0.67 5.76
CA LEU A 90 0.36 0.37 6.77
C LEU A 90 -0.52 0.09 7.98
N HIS A 91 0.00 0.38 9.15
CA HIS A 91 -0.79 0.33 10.38
C HIS A 91 -0.90 1.72 10.98
N GLU A 92 -2.14 2.12 11.28
CA GLU A 92 -2.43 3.39 11.93
C GLU A 92 -1.80 3.41 13.31
N PRO A 93 -1.26 4.56 13.78
CA PRO A 93 -0.70 4.63 15.10
C PRO A 93 -1.78 4.42 16.18
N ASP A 94 -1.44 3.63 17.18
CA ASP A 94 -2.32 3.31 18.29
C ASP A 94 -1.76 3.96 19.56
N PHE A 95 -1.76 5.30 19.58
CA PHE A 95 -1.35 6.07 20.74
C PHE A 95 -2.58 6.70 21.40
N ASP A 96 -2.63 6.57 22.74
CA ASP A 96 -3.55 7.37 23.51
C ASP A 96 -2.87 8.69 23.82
N ILE A 97 -3.20 9.70 23.02
CA ILE A 97 -2.57 11.01 23.12
C ILE A 97 -2.86 11.66 24.47
N GLU A 98 -4.09 11.52 24.97
CA GLU A 98 -4.47 12.10 26.24
C GLU A 98 -3.73 11.45 27.40
N ASP A 99 -3.51 10.13 27.33
CA ASP A 99 -2.75 9.41 28.34
C ASP A 99 -1.27 9.81 28.34
N LEU A 100 -0.69 10.02 27.15
CA LEU A 100 0.72 10.37 27.01
C LEU A 100 1.02 11.84 27.31
N LEU A 101 0.18 12.74 26.85
CA LEU A 101 0.46 14.17 26.84
C LEU A 101 -0.58 15.00 27.59
N GLY A 102 -1.64 14.39 28.10
CA GLY A 102 -2.78 15.11 28.64
C GLY A 102 -3.60 15.75 27.52
N LYS A 103 -4.39 16.75 27.86
CA LYS A 103 -5.24 17.44 26.87
C LYS A 103 -4.42 18.47 26.11
N VAL A 104 -4.01 18.09 24.90
CA VAL A 104 -3.23 18.95 24.01
C VAL A 104 -3.88 18.99 22.63
N PRO A 105 -3.69 20.07 21.85
CA PRO A 105 -4.31 20.20 20.51
C PRO A 105 -3.54 19.43 19.44
N VAL A 106 -3.27 18.15 19.66
CA VAL A 106 -2.57 17.29 18.69
C VAL A 106 -3.56 16.30 18.11
N GLY A 107 -3.75 16.38 16.80
CA GLY A 107 -4.62 15.45 16.07
C GLY A 107 -3.90 14.18 15.64
N LYS A 108 -4.64 13.09 15.49
CA LYS A 108 -4.10 11.80 15.02
C LYS A 108 -3.47 11.89 13.64
N GLN A 109 -3.94 12.80 12.79
CA GLN A 109 -3.42 12.95 11.43
C GLN A 109 -1.96 13.40 11.39
N ARG A 110 -1.41 13.89 12.49
CA ARG A 110 0.00 14.27 12.59
C ARG A 110 0.89 13.12 13.07
N LEU A 111 0.29 12.01 13.49
CA LEU A 111 1.04 10.85 13.94
C LEU A 111 1.54 10.06 12.74
N ARG A 112 2.74 9.55 12.86
CA ARG A 112 3.34 8.73 11.81
C ARG A 112 2.80 7.31 11.88
N TRP A 113 2.28 6.82 10.76
CA TRP A 113 1.86 5.43 10.66
C TRP A 113 3.09 4.53 10.52
N THR A 114 2.93 3.26 10.84
CA THR A 114 4.01 2.29 10.72
C THR A 114 3.81 1.42 9.49
N VAL A 115 4.93 1.05 8.87
CA VAL A 115 4.92 0.15 7.71
C VAL A 115 4.94 -1.29 8.23
N ASN A 116 4.06 -2.13 7.69
CA ASN A 116 3.96 -3.53 8.08
C ASN A 116 4.85 -4.39 7.18
N PRO A 117 6.01 -4.85 7.65
CA PRO A 117 6.92 -5.64 6.79
C PRO A 117 6.32 -6.97 6.37
N ASN A 118 5.35 -7.51 7.10
CA ASN A 118 4.77 -8.82 6.80
C ASN A 118 3.88 -8.81 5.56
N ALA A 119 3.38 -7.64 5.15
CA ALA A 119 2.47 -7.55 4.01
C ALA A 119 3.18 -7.68 2.66
N PHE A 120 4.44 -7.25 2.56
CA PHE A 120 5.11 -7.12 1.25
C PHE A 120 5.34 -8.45 0.55
N GLU A 121 5.53 -9.55 1.27
CA GLU A 121 5.67 -10.88 0.68
C GLU A 121 4.40 -11.72 0.81
N ASN A 122 3.31 -11.12 1.31
CA ASN A 122 2.02 -11.78 1.43
C ASN A 122 1.19 -11.56 0.16
N PRO A 123 0.96 -12.59 -0.67
CA PRO A 123 0.22 -12.41 -1.92
C PRO A 123 -1.20 -11.91 -1.69
N ALA A 124 -1.83 -12.25 -0.57
CA ALA A 124 -3.17 -11.78 -0.24
C ALA A 124 -3.22 -10.25 -0.10
N ALA A 125 -2.12 -9.63 0.38
CA ALA A 125 -2.05 -8.17 0.50
C ALA A 125 -2.26 -7.50 -0.86
N TYR A 126 -1.62 -8.01 -1.90
CA TYR A 126 -1.73 -7.44 -3.25
C TYR A 126 -3.07 -7.73 -3.91
N VAL A 127 -3.58 -8.94 -3.71
CA VAL A 127 -4.91 -9.30 -4.23
C VAL A 127 -5.97 -8.37 -3.63
N LEU A 128 -5.90 -8.13 -2.33
CA LEU A 128 -6.85 -7.24 -1.66
C LEU A 128 -6.61 -5.77 -1.98
N THR A 129 -5.39 -5.39 -2.34
CA THR A 129 -5.11 -4.05 -2.85
C THR A 129 -5.90 -3.80 -4.13
N ILE A 130 -6.01 -4.79 -4.99
CA ILE A 130 -6.78 -4.67 -6.22
C ILE A 130 -8.28 -4.57 -5.93
N LYS A 131 -8.83 -5.49 -5.16
CA LYS A 131 -10.29 -5.62 -5.03
C LYS A 131 -10.87 -5.37 -3.64
N GLY A 132 -10.04 -5.40 -2.59
CA GLY A 132 -10.50 -5.26 -1.21
C GLY A 132 -11.28 -6.46 -0.71
N ASP A 133 -11.55 -6.48 0.58
CA ASP A 133 -12.44 -7.47 1.19
C ASP A 133 -13.89 -7.08 0.95
N ARG A 134 -14.72 -8.05 0.61
CA ARG A 134 -16.13 -7.79 0.32
C ARG A 134 -16.90 -7.25 1.52
N GLU A 135 -16.48 -7.63 2.72
CA GLU A 135 -17.14 -7.25 3.97
C GLU A 135 -16.53 -6.00 4.60
N ALA A 136 -15.42 -5.50 4.06
CA ALA A 136 -14.79 -4.29 4.54
C ALA A 136 -15.55 -3.05 4.04
N LYS A 137 -15.65 -2.04 4.87
CA LYS A 137 -16.35 -0.80 4.52
C LYS A 137 -15.38 0.33 4.25
#